data_b637034e4abea39e1271785c440dfe03
#
_entry.id   b637034e4abea39e1271785c440dfe03
#
_cell.length_a   1.000
_cell.length_b   1.000
_cell.length_c   1.000
_cell.angle_alpha   90.00
_cell.angle_beta   90.00
_cell.angle_gamma   90.00
#
_symmetry.space_group_name_H-M   'P 1'
#
loop_
_entity.id
_entity.type
_entity.pdbx_description
1 polymer ?
#
loop_
_entity_poly.entity_id
_entity_poly.type
_entity_poly.pdbx_seq_one_letter_code
_entity_poly.pdbx_strand_id
1 'polypeptide(L)'
;MEAPNTLPSYPRPDVRSRTAEDPRPRQSKVDAVSPDALPPDPFAGDPHDPALSIDAPEFGEPEALSIEERDEVVADLADLAVYQALLETRGVRGIVVDCADCGEQHYHEWSLLRASLQQLLDEGQMRPHEPAFDPDPAHYVTWEYCRGYADAVLSDS
;
A
#
# COMPACT_ATOMS: atom_id res chain seq x y z
N MET A 1 8.66 55.42 6.31
CA MET A 1 9.95 55.17 5.64
C MET A 1 10.04 53.66 5.45
N GLU A 2 9.57 53.22 4.26
CA GLU A 2 9.61 51.80 3.85
C GLU A 2 10.92 51.55 3.10
N ALA A 3 11.68 50.53 3.54
CA ALA A 3 12.88 50.08 2.84
C ALA A 3 12.49 49.09 1.75
N PRO A 4 13.02 49.19 0.54
CA PRO A 4 12.71 48.23 -0.53
C PRO A 4 13.44 46.90 -0.31
N ASN A 5 12.65 45.83 -0.30
CA ASN A 5 13.10 44.44 -0.21
C ASN A 5 13.68 44.03 -1.57
N THR A 6 14.99 44.05 -1.72
CA THR A 6 15.69 43.62 -2.93
C THR A 6 15.98 42.14 -2.84
N LEU A 7 15.26 41.33 -3.60
CA LEU A 7 15.51 39.89 -3.74
C LEU A 7 16.79 39.66 -4.57
N PRO A 8 17.65 38.71 -4.18
CA PRO A 8 18.84 38.37 -4.96
C PRO A 8 18.47 37.61 -6.23
N SER A 9 19.02 38.09 -7.36
CA SER A 9 18.89 37.45 -8.67
C SER A 9 19.79 36.21 -8.74
N TYR A 10 19.18 35.03 -8.93
CA TYR A 10 19.92 33.81 -9.25
C TYR A 10 20.21 33.73 -10.75
N PRO A 11 21.44 33.39 -11.16
CA PRO A 11 21.79 33.20 -12.57
C PRO A 11 21.08 31.92 -13.11
N ARG A 12 20.47 32.06 -14.29
CA ARG A 12 19.88 30.95 -15.04
C ARG A 12 20.99 30.07 -15.61
N PRO A 13 20.90 28.74 -15.48
CA PRO A 13 21.83 27.86 -16.17
C PRO A 13 21.59 27.89 -17.69
N ASP A 14 22.69 28.01 -18.44
CA ASP A 14 22.76 28.01 -19.89
C ASP A 14 22.34 26.64 -20.45
N VAL A 15 21.20 26.59 -21.12
CA VAL A 15 20.68 25.38 -21.77
C VAL A 15 21.41 25.22 -23.11
N ARG A 16 22.59 24.60 -23.07
CA ARG A 16 23.25 24.12 -24.31
C ARG A 16 22.48 22.90 -24.81
N SER A 17 21.93 23.05 -25.99
CA SER A 17 21.35 21.99 -26.80
C SER A 17 22.28 20.78 -26.90
N ARG A 18 21.93 19.69 -26.19
CA ARG A 18 22.48 18.36 -26.46
C ARG A 18 21.51 17.68 -27.41
N THR A 19 21.97 17.45 -28.63
CA THR A 19 21.34 16.56 -29.57
C THR A 19 21.06 15.21 -28.91
N ALA A 20 19.78 14.83 -28.90
CA ALA A 20 19.31 13.57 -28.40
C ALA A 20 19.79 12.44 -29.33
N GLU A 21 20.80 11.71 -28.92
CA GLU A 21 20.95 10.31 -29.31
C GLU A 21 20.03 9.50 -28.41
N ASP A 22 18.98 8.98 -29.01
CA ASP A 22 18.02 8.06 -28.44
C ASP A 22 18.71 6.70 -28.10
N PRO A 23 19.00 6.37 -26.83
CA PRO A 23 19.40 5.03 -26.49
C PRO A 23 18.11 4.20 -26.36
N ARG A 24 17.76 3.51 -27.47
CA ARG A 24 16.76 2.45 -27.40
C ARG A 24 17.04 1.58 -26.17
N PRO A 25 16.02 1.32 -25.31
CA PRO A 25 16.22 0.42 -24.20
C PRO A 25 16.62 -0.95 -24.76
N ARG A 26 17.83 -1.40 -24.44
CA ARG A 26 18.21 -2.80 -24.63
C ARG A 26 17.20 -3.60 -23.83
N GLN A 27 16.28 -4.24 -24.53
CA GLN A 27 15.49 -5.32 -23.95
C GLN A 27 16.50 -6.35 -23.44
N SER A 28 16.74 -6.33 -22.16
CA SER A 28 17.43 -7.42 -21.47
C SER A 28 16.51 -8.62 -21.64
N LYS A 29 16.89 -9.50 -22.59
CA LYS A 29 16.35 -10.82 -22.70
C LYS A 29 16.66 -11.49 -21.38
N VAL A 30 15.71 -11.56 -20.46
CA VAL A 30 15.79 -12.44 -19.31
C VAL A 30 15.77 -13.84 -19.89
N ASP A 31 16.93 -14.39 -20.12
CA ASP A 31 17.06 -15.80 -20.47
C ASP A 31 16.36 -16.56 -19.33
N ALA A 32 15.32 -17.30 -19.69
CA ALA A 32 14.64 -18.17 -18.75
C ALA A 32 15.71 -19.08 -18.15
N VAL A 33 15.93 -18.95 -16.83
CA VAL A 33 16.85 -19.82 -16.10
C VAL A 33 16.34 -21.23 -16.29
N SER A 34 17.12 -22.05 -17.00
CA SER A 34 16.81 -23.48 -17.15
C SER A 34 16.76 -24.11 -15.75
N PRO A 35 15.81 -24.99 -15.45
CA PRO A 35 15.77 -25.69 -14.16
C PRO A 35 17.07 -26.42 -13.83
N ASP A 36 17.84 -26.82 -14.85
CA ASP A 36 19.17 -27.42 -14.70
C ASP A 36 20.28 -26.44 -14.27
N ALA A 37 20.01 -25.13 -14.27
CA ALA A 37 20.96 -24.10 -13.85
C ALA A 37 20.82 -23.70 -12.36
N LEU A 38 19.85 -24.29 -11.66
CA LEU A 38 19.73 -24.08 -10.21
C LEU A 38 20.85 -24.87 -9.50
N PRO A 39 21.46 -24.28 -8.46
CA PRO A 39 22.40 -25.03 -7.63
C PRO A 39 21.69 -26.26 -7.02
N PRO A 40 22.39 -27.36 -6.80
CA PRO A 40 21.79 -28.52 -6.16
C PRO A 40 21.23 -28.11 -4.79
N ASP A 41 20.05 -28.64 -4.47
CA ASP A 41 19.43 -28.43 -3.18
C ASP A 41 20.36 -28.92 -2.05
N PRO A 42 20.78 -28.04 -1.14
CA PRO A 42 21.70 -28.40 -0.06
C PRO A 42 21.05 -29.36 0.96
N PHE A 43 19.74 -29.50 0.96
CA PHE A 43 18.98 -30.39 1.87
C PHE A 43 18.46 -31.64 1.15
N ALA A 44 18.76 -31.83 -0.12
CA ALA A 44 18.30 -33.01 -0.88
C ALA A 44 18.69 -34.31 -0.17
N GLY A 45 17.68 -35.00 0.36
CA GLY A 45 17.85 -36.28 1.07
C GLY A 45 18.19 -36.16 2.56
N ASP A 46 18.18 -34.97 3.14
CA ASP A 46 18.30 -34.76 4.58
C ASP A 46 16.97 -35.11 5.28
N PRO A 47 16.92 -36.07 6.22
CA PRO A 47 15.70 -36.38 6.97
C PRO A 47 15.27 -35.23 7.90
N HIS A 48 16.07 -34.21 8.10
CA HIS A 48 15.79 -33.01 8.86
C HIS A 48 15.55 -31.79 7.95
N ASP A 49 15.32 -32.01 6.66
CA ASP A 49 14.96 -30.95 5.72
C ASP A 49 13.76 -30.13 6.27
N PRO A 50 13.95 -28.82 6.51
CA PRO A 50 12.86 -27.97 6.99
C PRO A 50 11.63 -28.00 6.07
N ALA A 51 11.82 -28.23 4.77
CA ALA A 51 10.71 -28.33 3.82
C ALA A 51 9.79 -29.54 4.08
N LEU A 52 10.30 -30.60 4.71
CA LEU A 52 9.49 -31.75 5.13
C LEU A 52 8.62 -31.45 6.36
N SER A 53 8.96 -30.42 7.11
CA SER A 53 8.23 -29.95 8.31
C SER A 53 7.22 -28.88 8.00
N ILE A 54 7.25 -28.33 6.80
CA ILE A 54 6.22 -27.42 6.32
C ILE A 54 5.08 -28.32 5.88
N ASP A 55 4.25 -28.73 6.86
CA ASP A 55 2.88 -29.13 6.52
C ASP A 55 2.35 -28.01 5.61
N ALA A 56 2.01 -28.37 4.37
CA ALA A 56 1.36 -27.41 3.48
C ALA A 56 0.24 -26.80 4.31
N PRO A 57 0.25 -25.49 4.56
CA PRO A 57 -0.80 -24.91 5.37
C PRO A 57 -2.08 -25.36 4.68
N GLU A 58 -2.98 -26.00 5.44
CA GLU A 58 -4.36 -26.16 5.03
C GLU A 58 -4.98 -24.76 4.96
N PHE A 59 -4.50 -23.96 4.04
CA PHE A 59 -5.29 -22.85 3.57
C PHE A 59 -6.44 -23.52 2.84
N GLY A 60 -7.53 -23.70 3.58
CA GLY A 60 -8.80 -24.04 2.97
C GLY A 60 -8.96 -23.14 1.75
N GLU A 61 -9.56 -23.65 0.70
CA GLU A 61 -9.87 -22.79 -0.44
C GLU A 61 -10.52 -21.51 0.10
N PRO A 62 -10.11 -20.32 -0.39
CA PRO A 62 -10.65 -19.05 0.13
C PRO A 62 -12.18 -19.14 0.04
N GLU A 63 -12.83 -19.02 1.17
CA GLU A 63 -14.28 -19.00 1.23
C GLU A 63 -14.73 -17.72 0.53
N ALA A 64 -15.47 -17.87 -0.56
CA ALA A 64 -15.95 -16.72 -1.32
C ALA A 64 -16.85 -15.87 -0.41
N LEU A 65 -16.63 -14.56 -0.42
CA LEU A 65 -17.47 -13.61 0.32
C LEU A 65 -18.94 -13.81 -0.05
N SER A 66 -19.80 -13.80 0.95
CA SER A 66 -21.24 -13.71 0.77
C SER A 66 -21.64 -12.41 0.05
N ILE A 67 -22.87 -12.31 -0.39
CA ILE A 67 -23.36 -11.09 -1.05
C ILE A 67 -23.35 -9.92 -0.06
N GLU A 68 -23.76 -10.17 1.16
CA GLU A 68 -23.80 -9.17 2.22
C GLU A 68 -22.38 -8.64 2.55
N GLU A 69 -21.41 -9.50 2.71
CA GLU A 69 -20.01 -9.12 2.96
C GLU A 69 -19.41 -8.34 1.79
N ARG A 70 -19.74 -8.72 0.55
CA ARG A 70 -19.30 -7.95 -0.63
C ARG A 70 -19.90 -6.55 -0.64
N ASP A 71 -21.18 -6.41 -0.32
CA ASP A 71 -21.85 -5.11 -0.28
C ASP A 71 -21.25 -4.23 0.83
N GLU A 72 -20.88 -4.79 1.98
CA GLU A 72 -20.18 -4.09 3.06
C GLU A 72 -18.81 -3.58 2.60
N VAL A 73 -17.99 -4.43 1.96
CA VAL A 73 -16.67 -4.02 1.45
C VAL A 73 -16.79 -2.95 0.36
N VAL A 74 -17.81 -3.02 -0.50
CA VAL A 74 -18.07 -1.96 -1.50
C VAL A 74 -18.44 -0.64 -0.80
N ALA A 75 -19.24 -0.68 0.25
CA ALA A 75 -19.58 0.50 1.03
C ALA A 75 -18.32 1.09 1.72
N ASP A 76 -17.49 0.24 2.31
CA ASP A 76 -16.22 0.66 2.93
C ASP A 76 -15.27 1.33 1.93
N LEU A 77 -15.18 0.83 0.70
CA LEU A 77 -14.39 1.45 -0.37
C LEU A 77 -14.92 2.85 -0.75
N ALA A 78 -16.24 3.01 -0.77
CA ALA A 78 -16.87 4.30 -1.05
C ALA A 78 -16.60 5.29 0.09
N ASP A 79 -16.76 4.87 1.33
CA ASP A 79 -16.48 5.65 2.53
C ASP A 79 -15.01 6.05 2.60
N LEU A 80 -14.09 5.11 2.34
CA LEU A 80 -12.66 5.36 2.31
C LEU A 80 -12.28 6.45 1.28
N ALA A 81 -12.95 6.47 0.14
CA ALA A 81 -12.74 7.51 -0.88
C ALA A 81 -13.16 8.89 -0.38
N VAL A 82 -14.28 8.98 0.34
CA VAL A 82 -14.75 10.23 0.97
C VAL A 82 -13.79 10.68 2.06
N TYR A 83 -13.37 9.77 2.93
CA TYR A 83 -12.44 10.08 4.04
C TYR A 83 -11.11 10.59 3.53
N GLN A 84 -10.54 9.91 2.52
CA GLN A 84 -9.31 10.38 1.88
C GLN A 84 -9.48 11.78 1.31
N ALA A 85 -10.53 12.04 0.54
CA ALA A 85 -10.78 13.35 -0.07
C ALA A 85 -10.89 14.49 0.96
N LEU A 86 -11.48 14.22 2.12
CA LEU A 86 -11.68 15.20 3.18
C LEU A 86 -10.43 15.42 4.06
N LEU A 87 -9.63 14.39 4.30
CA LEU A 87 -8.60 14.38 5.34
C LEU A 87 -7.17 14.43 4.80
N GLU A 88 -6.92 13.98 3.56
CA GLU A 88 -5.57 13.99 2.97
C GLU A 88 -5.00 15.40 2.87
N THR A 89 -5.81 16.39 2.49
CA THR A 89 -5.41 17.81 2.44
C THR A 89 -5.10 18.41 3.82
N ARG A 90 -5.48 17.71 4.89
CA ARG A 90 -5.22 18.08 6.28
C ARG A 90 -4.00 17.38 6.87
N GLY A 91 -3.29 16.60 6.06
CA GLY A 91 -2.08 15.90 6.44
C GLY A 91 -2.31 14.48 6.99
N VAL A 92 -3.56 13.99 6.98
CA VAL A 92 -3.84 12.59 7.35
C VAL A 92 -3.42 11.69 6.19
N ARG A 93 -2.60 10.68 6.48
CA ARG A 93 -2.02 9.77 5.48
C ARG A 93 -2.79 8.45 5.37
N GLY A 94 -3.59 8.12 6.37
CA GLY A 94 -4.30 6.85 6.40
C GLY A 94 -5.02 6.56 7.70
N ILE A 95 -5.30 5.29 7.91
CA ILE A 95 -6.08 4.77 9.03
C ILE A 95 -5.20 3.91 9.93
N VAL A 96 -5.40 4.03 11.24
CA VAL A 96 -4.88 3.13 12.25
C VAL A 96 -5.95 2.15 12.68
N VAL A 97 -5.60 0.86 12.75
CA VAL A 97 -6.47 -0.22 13.24
C VAL A 97 -5.77 -0.98 14.36
N ASP A 98 -6.51 -1.35 15.38
CA ASP A 98 -6.06 -2.28 16.41
C ASP A 98 -6.21 -3.71 15.83
N CYS A 99 -5.10 -4.39 15.62
CA CYS A 99 -5.11 -5.73 15.07
C CYS A 99 -5.52 -6.76 16.10
N ALA A 100 -6.57 -7.52 15.82
CA ALA A 100 -7.03 -8.58 16.71
C ALA A 100 -6.05 -9.77 16.80
N ASP A 101 -5.25 -9.99 15.75
CA ASP A 101 -4.36 -11.16 15.70
C ASP A 101 -3.06 -10.96 16.48
N CYS A 102 -2.46 -9.78 16.39
CA CYS A 102 -1.20 -9.48 17.09
C CYS A 102 -1.38 -8.57 18.33
N GLY A 103 -2.52 -7.90 18.46
CA GLY A 103 -2.82 -6.97 19.56
C GLY A 103 -2.10 -5.63 19.45
N GLU A 104 -1.49 -5.32 18.29
CA GLU A 104 -0.77 -4.08 18.03
C GLU A 104 -1.53 -3.17 17.07
N GLN A 105 -1.16 -1.88 17.07
CA GLN A 105 -1.71 -0.92 16.13
C GLN A 105 -1.03 -1.04 14.78
N HIS A 106 -1.83 -1.21 13.73
CA HIS A 106 -1.38 -1.20 12.35
C HIS A 106 -1.79 0.09 11.65
N TYR A 107 -0.85 0.69 10.94
CA TYR A 107 -1.03 1.95 10.23
C TYR A 107 -1.07 1.66 8.73
N HIS A 108 -2.21 1.97 8.11
CA HIS A 108 -2.44 1.71 6.69
C HIS A 108 -2.61 3.01 5.93
N GLU A 109 -1.73 3.27 4.97
CA GLU A 109 -1.91 4.39 4.06
C GLU A 109 -3.17 4.20 3.21
N TRP A 110 -3.79 5.31 2.76
CA TRP A 110 -5.02 5.27 1.97
C TRP A 110 -4.97 4.33 0.78
N SER A 111 -3.86 4.35 0.04
CA SER A 111 -3.66 3.51 -1.14
C SER A 111 -3.54 2.02 -0.79
N LEU A 112 -2.86 1.70 0.31
CA LEU A 112 -2.66 0.33 0.76
C LEU A 112 -3.99 -0.27 1.23
N LEU A 113 -4.74 0.47 2.06
CA LEU A 113 -6.03 -0.01 2.56
C LEU A 113 -7.03 -0.21 1.41
N ARG A 114 -7.06 0.73 0.44
CA ARG A 114 -7.88 0.57 -0.76
C ARG A 114 -7.52 -0.69 -1.55
N ALA A 115 -6.23 -0.93 -1.76
CA ALA A 115 -5.75 -2.12 -2.49
C ALA A 115 -6.11 -3.42 -1.74
N SER A 116 -6.05 -3.42 -0.41
CA SER A 116 -6.41 -4.57 0.41
C SER A 116 -7.91 -4.88 0.35
N LEU A 117 -8.77 -3.85 0.45
CA LEU A 117 -10.22 -4.02 0.31
C LEU A 117 -10.61 -4.46 -1.11
N GLN A 118 -9.93 -3.92 -2.15
CA GLN A 118 -10.16 -4.36 -3.52
C GLN A 118 -9.76 -5.81 -3.71
N GLN A 119 -8.62 -6.23 -3.17
CA GLN A 119 -8.18 -7.62 -3.23
C GLN A 119 -9.16 -8.55 -2.49
N LEU A 120 -9.70 -8.12 -1.35
CA LEU A 120 -10.73 -8.87 -0.64
C LEU A 120 -11.96 -9.12 -1.52
N LEU A 121 -12.39 -8.12 -2.30
CA LEU A 121 -13.50 -8.27 -3.26
C LEU A 121 -13.16 -9.24 -4.40
N ASP A 122 -11.94 -9.19 -4.92
CA ASP A 122 -11.53 -9.93 -6.11
C ASP A 122 -11.18 -11.39 -5.77
N GLU A 123 -10.52 -11.62 -4.64
CA GLU A 123 -9.92 -12.89 -4.27
C GLU A 123 -10.57 -13.55 -3.04
N GLY A 124 -11.45 -12.84 -2.32
CA GLY A 124 -12.05 -13.32 -1.08
C GLY A 124 -11.07 -13.36 0.12
N GLN A 125 -9.87 -12.83 -0.05
CA GLN A 125 -8.83 -12.82 0.98
C GLN A 125 -8.19 -11.45 1.10
N MET A 126 -7.95 -11.00 2.34
CA MET A 126 -7.09 -9.85 2.59
C MET A 126 -5.62 -10.26 2.48
N ARG A 127 -4.79 -9.29 2.10
CA ARG A 127 -3.34 -9.46 2.18
C ARG A 127 -2.92 -9.72 3.63
N PRO A 128 -1.83 -10.50 3.82
CA PRO A 128 -1.19 -10.60 5.13
C PRO A 128 -0.87 -9.19 5.65
N HIS A 129 -0.74 -9.07 6.96
CA HIS A 129 -0.44 -7.83 7.66
C HIS A 129 0.84 -7.18 7.09
N GLU A 130 0.69 -6.12 6.33
CA GLU A 130 1.80 -5.28 5.87
C GLU A 130 1.54 -3.84 6.35
N PRO A 131 1.80 -3.54 7.64
CA PRO A 131 1.66 -2.18 8.14
C PRO A 131 2.72 -1.28 7.50
N ALA A 132 2.46 0.03 7.50
CA ALA A 132 3.45 1.02 7.08
C ALA A 132 4.75 0.85 7.89
N PHE A 133 5.89 0.94 7.22
CA PHE A 133 7.19 0.90 7.90
C PHE A 133 7.47 2.24 8.58
N ASP A 134 7.80 2.20 9.88
CA ASP A 134 8.12 3.37 10.72
C ASP A 134 7.12 4.54 10.56
N PRO A 135 5.81 4.30 10.79
CA PRO A 135 4.79 5.32 10.62
C PRO A 135 4.88 6.38 11.70
N ASP A 136 4.65 7.65 11.36
CA ASP A 136 4.38 8.69 12.35
C ASP A 136 2.90 8.64 12.74
N PRO A 137 2.55 8.21 13.98
CA PRO A 137 1.17 8.06 14.42
C PRO A 137 0.32 9.33 14.28
N ALA A 138 0.95 10.51 14.32
CA ALA A 138 0.25 11.79 14.21
C ALA A 138 -0.46 11.98 12.85
N HIS A 139 -0.11 11.20 11.84
CA HIS A 139 -0.70 11.27 10.50
C HIS A 139 -1.77 10.21 10.23
N TYR A 140 -2.15 9.44 11.24
CA TYR A 140 -3.15 8.38 11.09
C TYR A 140 -4.28 8.58 12.09
N VAL A 141 -5.49 8.26 11.67
CA VAL A 141 -6.70 8.39 12.48
C VAL A 141 -7.51 7.09 12.42
N THR A 142 -8.43 6.89 13.36
CA THR A 142 -9.29 5.71 13.33
C THR A 142 -10.40 5.85 12.29
N TRP A 143 -11.02 4.72 11.92
CA TRP A 143 -12.18 4.70 11.03
C TRP A 143 -13.36 5.51 11.60
N GLU A 144 -13.61 5.40 12.90
CA GLU A 144 -14.66 6.12 13.59
C GLU A 144 -14.44 7.64 13.57
N TYR A 145 -13.16 8.07 13.69
CA TYR A 145 -12.83 9.49 13.54
C TYR A 145 -13.16 9.98 12.12
N CYS A 146 -12.80 9.21 11.10
CA CYS A 146 -13.09 9.56 9.71
C CYS A 146 -14.59 9.70 9.48
N ARG A 147 -15.37 8.74 9.97
CA ARG A 147 -16.83 8.74 9.86
C ARG A 147 -17.43 9.97 10.54
N GLY A 148 -17.09 10.21 11.80
CA GLY A 148 -17.61 11.37 12.54
C GLY A 148 -17.23 12.70 11.90
N TYR A 149 -16.02 12.80 11.33
CA TYR A 149 -15.58 13.97 10.62
C TYR A 149 -16.38 14.19 9.32
N ALA A 150 -16.57 13.13 8.53
CA ALA A 150 -17.36 13.19 7.30
C ALA A 150 -18.82 13.56 7.58
N ASP A 151 -19.43 12.96 8.60
CA ASP A 151 -20.80 13.28 9.02
C ASP A 151 -20.95 14.76 9.39
N ALA A 152 -20.00 15.33 10.14
CA ALA A 152 -20.03 16.73 10.51
C ALA A 152 -19.92 17.65 9.30
N VAL A 153 -18.99 17.37 8.36
CA VAL A 153 -18.78 18.22 7.17
C VAL A 153 -19.96 18.15 6.20
N LEU A 154 -20.51 16.94 5.99
CA LEU A 154 -21.59 16.73 5.03
C LEU A 154 -22.96 17.19 5.56
N SER A 155 -23.14 17.24 6.89
CA SER A 155 -24.37 17.75 7.51
C SER A 155 -24.47 19.27 7.47
N ASP A 156 -23.35 19.98 7.35
CA ASP A 156 -23.29 21.44 7.29
C ASP A 156 -23.37 21.99 5.84
N SER A 157 -23.51 21.12 4.85
CA SER A 157 -23.54 21.47 3.41
C SER A 157 -24.95 21.52 2.85
#